data_b7fb6a63807ca41214a4fa67d164448f
#
_entry.id   b7fb6a63807ca41214a4fa67d164448f
#
_cell.length_a   1.000
_cell.length_b   1.000
_cell.length_c   1.000
_cell.angle_alpha   90.00
_cell.angle_beta   90.00
_cell.angle_gamma   90.00
#
_symmetry.space_group_name_H-M   'P 1'
#
loop_
_entity.id
_entity.type
_entity.pdbx_description
1 polymer ?
#
loop_
_entity_poly.entity_id
_entity_poly.type
_entity_poly.pdbx_seq_one_letter_code
_entity_poly.pdbx_strand_id
1 'polypeptide(L)'
;MPNERHYSNELNLESVGINLPYNMQAEQSVLGAVLLKPETLTDLVEIIRPEMFYTRQNAQIYSEMLRLFTADQTIDFVTLLDAVISDGVFPSADEAKVYLTGLAETVPSISNVKAYAQIVQEKYLVRQLMGVAKDILQDAGDEPDADLLLENAEQRIYEIRSGRDSSALTPLSSSMVETLTNLQKISGPDADKYKGIPTGFRLLDTVLTGLGRGDLIILAARPGMGKTSFALNIATRVAMQQKVPVAIFSLEMTKEQLTNRILSAEAGIDSQAFRTGALRAEDWEYLALATEKLHDAPIYMDDTSGITITEMKAKIRRVNQDPTRPNVGLIVIDYLQLMTT
;
A
#
# COMPACT_ATOMS: atom_id res chain seq x y z
N MET A 1 -9.13 -1.89 -32.92
CA MET A 1 -8.43 -0.62 -32.70
C MET A 1 -8.22 -0.48 -31.19
N PRO A 2 -7.15 -0.97 -30.56
CA PRO A 2 -6.87 -0.73 -29.16
C PRO A 2 -5.88 0.43 -29.03
N ASN A 3 -6.37 1.48 -28.42
CA ASN A 3 -5.73 2.43 -27.53
C ASN A 3 -4.44 3.14 -27.98
N GLU A 4 -4.54 3.99 -28.99
CA GLU A 4 -3.52 5.02 -29.31
C GLU A 4 -3.40 6.11 -28.22
N ARG A 5 -4.19 6.05 -27.13
CA ARG A 5 -4.25 7.13 -26.12
C ARG A 5 -3.15 7.07 -25.06
N HIS A 6 -2.37 5.99 -24.95
CA HIS A 6 -1.34 5.90 -23.91
C HIS A 6 0.05 6.39 -24.30
N TYR A 7 0.35 6.51 -25.59
CA TYR A 7 1.66 6.96 -26.06
C TYR A 7 1.75 8.45 -26.40
N SER A 8 0.62 9.15 -26.51
CA SER A 8 0.59 10.57 -26.87
C SER A 8 0.68 11.54 -25.68
N ASN A 9 0.74 11.04 -24.44
CA ASN A 9 0.94 11.86 -23.25
C ASN A 9 2.40 11.86 -22.77
N GLU A 10 3.36 11.57 -23.67
CA GLU A 10 4.77 11.77 -23.39
C GLU A 10 5.00 13.27 -23.13
N LEU A 11 4.94 13.54 -21.91
CA LEU A 11 5.45 14.58 -21.06
C LEU A 11 6.17 15.69 -21.84
N ASN A 12 5.41 16.71 -22.19
CA ASN A 12 5.94 17.99 -22.66
C ASN A 12 6.74 18.72 -21.53
N LEU A 13 7.46 17.94 -20.70
CA LEU A 13 8.34 18.44 -19.64
C LEU A 13 9.62 19.07 -20.22
N GLU A 14 10.02 18.66 -21.43
CA GLU A 14 11.09 19.30 -22.17
C GLU A 14 10.78 20.78 -22.47
N SER A 15 9.49 21.13 -22.61
CA SER A 15 9.09 22.52 -22.78
C SER A 15 9.30 23.38 -21.53
N VAL A 16 9.47 22.75 -20.35
CA VAL A 16 9.78 23.41 -19.07
C VAL A 16 11.27 23.34 -18.74
N GLY A 17 12.11 22.80 -19.66
CA GLY A 17 13.57 22.69 -19.48
C GLY A 17 14.00 21.59 -18.50
N ILE A 18 13.13 20.63 -18.19
CA ILE A 18 13.42 19.52 -17.28
C ILE A 18 13.76 18.28 -18.12
N ASN A 19 15.04 17.84 -18.05
CA ASN A 19 15.46 16.59 -18.67
C ASN A 19 14.92 15.39 -17.90
N LEU A 20 14.20 14.50 -18.61
CA LEU A 20 13.71 13.25 -18.03
C LEU A 20 14.86 12.29 -17.72
N PRO A 21 14.92 11.68 -16.54
CA PRO A 21 15.98 10.76 -16.17
C PRO A 21 15.87 9.44 -16.94
N TYR A 22 16.96 9.04 -17.59
CA TYR A 22 17.12 7.76 -18.27
C TYR A 22 18.55 7.23 -18.10
N ASN A 23 18.75 5.97 -18.46
CA ASN A 23 20.08 5.37 -18.56
C ASN A 23 20.14 4.47 -19.81
N MET A 24 20.56 5.05 -20.94
CA MET A 24 20.62 4.36 -22.22
C MET A 24 21.50 3.11 -22.18
N GLN A 25 22.62 3.17 -21.48
CA GLN A 25 23.54 2.05 -21.38
C GLN A 25 22.90 0.87 -20.63
N ALA A 26 22.13 1.15 -19.56
CA ALA A 26 21.40 0.11 -18.83
C ALA A 26 20.30 -0.50 -19.71
N GLU A 27 19.53 0.31 -20.45
CA GLU A 27 18.50 -0.19 -21.37
C GLU A 27 19.08 -1.10 -22.44
N GLN A 28 20.15 -0.64 -23.12
CA GLN A 28 20.85 -1.41 -24.13
C GLN A 28 21.46 -2.70 -23.57
N SER A 29 22.01 -2.65 -22.34
CA SER A 29 22.58 -3.82 -21.67
C SER A 29 21.51 -4.86 -21.32
N VAL A 30 20.30 -4.44 -20.96
CA VAL A 30 19.15 -5.36 -20.73
C VAL A 30 18.78 -6.07 -22.03
N LEU A 31 18.54 -5.32 -23.10
CA LEU A 31 18.16 -5.87 -24.41
C LEU A 31 19.24 -6.79 -24.99
N GLY A 32 20.49 -6.34 -24.95
CA GLY A 32 21.62 -7.12 -25.43
C GLY A 32 21.84 -8.40 -24.63
N ALA A 33 21.62 -8.38 -23.30
CA ALA A 33 21.74 -9.57 -22.47
C ALA A 33 20.67 -10.61 -22.83
N VAL A 34 19.43 -10.22 -23.14
CA VAL A 34 18.38 -11.11 -23.62
C VAL A 34 18.74 -11.69 -24.98
N LEU A 35 19.27 -10.88 -25.89
CA LEU A 35 19.70 -11.33 -27.21
C LEU A 35 20.84 -12.36 -27.15
N LEU A 36 21.81 -12.16 -26.21
CA LEU A 36 22.93 -13.09 -26.01
C LEU A 36 22.55 -14.34 -25.21
N LYS A 37 21.60 -14.21 -24.29
CA LYS A 37 21.14 -15.31 -23.42
C LYS A 37 19.65 -15.17 -23.13
N PRO A 38 18.79 -15.73 -23.98
CA PRO A 38 17.31 -15.60 -23.89
C PRO A 38 16.70 -16.01 -22.56
N GLU A 39 17.31 -16.98 -21.86
CA GLU A 39 16.80 -17.45 -20.57
C GLU A 39 16.77 -16.34 -19.50
N THR A 40 17.58 -15.28 -19.66
CA THR A 40 17.56 -14.12 -18.74
C THR A 40 16.21 -13.39 -18.76
N LEU A 41 15.42 -13.53 -19.82
CA LEU A 41 14.13 -12.89 -19.95
C LEU A 41 13.15 -13.36 -18.87
N THR A 42 13.23 -14.63 -18.45
CA THR A 42 12.41 -15.17 -17.35
C THR A 42 12.58 -14.38 -16.05
N ASP A 43 13.81 -13.96 -15.75
CA ASP A 43 14.12 -13.15 -14.59
C ASP A 43 13.71 -11.68 -14.77
N LEU A 44 13.72 -11.21 -16.01
CA LEU A 44 13.46 -9.80 -16.35
C LEU A 44 11.99 -9.44 -16.39
N VAL A 45 11.10 -10.37 -16.77
CA VAL A 45 9.65 -10.13 -16.85
C VAL A 45 9.03 -9.76 -15.51
N GLU A 46 9.67 -10.15 -14.40
CA GLU A 46 9.25 -9.77 -13.05
C GLU A 46 9.67 -8.35 -12.65
N ILE A 47 10.71 -7.80 -13.29
CA ILE A 47 11.33 -6.54 -12.90
C ILE A 47 10.95 -5.40 -13.84
N ILE A 48 10.93 -5.68 -15.16
CA ILE A 48 10.84 -4.65 -16.18
C ILE A 48 9.73 -4.94 -17.20
N ARG A 49 9.08 -3.89 -17.67
CA ARG A 49 8.04 -3.91 -18.69
C ARG A 49 8.42 -2.99 -19.85
N PRO A 50 7.82 -3.16 -21.05
CA PRO A 50 8.14 -2.32 -22.22
C PRO A 50 8.02 -0.82 -21.96
N GLU A 51 6.99 -0.40 -21.22
CA GLU A 51 6.74 1.01 -20.88
C GLU A 51 7.79 1.62 -19.96
N MET A 52 8.67 0.83 -19.36
CA MET A 52 9.76 1.32 -18.50
C MET A 52 10.97 1.82 -19.26
N PHE A 53 11.10 1.46 -20.52
CA PHE A 53 12.16 1.99 -21.37
C PHE A 53 11.92 3.45 -21.74
N TYR A 54 12.99 4.23 -21.85
CA TYR A 54 12.91 5.65 -22.19
C TYR A 54 12.66 5.84 -23.68
N THR A 55 13.39 5.10 -24.54
CA THR A 55 13.19 5.19 -25.98
C THR A 55 12.07 4.25 -26.44
N ARG A 56 11.20 4.78 -27.29
CA ARG A 56 10.15 3.97 -27.93
C ARG A 56 10.73 2.74 -28.66
N GLN A 57 11.90 2.91 -29.26
CA GLN A 57 12.58 1.84 -29.98
C GLN A 57 12.97 0.69 -29.05
N ASN A 58 13.60 0.97 -27.91
CA ASN A 58 13.93 -0.05 -26.90
C ASN A 58 12.70 -0.73 -26.34
N ALA A 59 11.65 0.04 -26.06
CA ALA A 59 10.37 -0.46 -25.60
C ALA A 59 9.76 -1.48 -26.62
N GLN A 60 9.77 -1.14 -27.91
CA GLN A 60 9.26 -2.01 -28.96
C GLN A 60 10.11 -3.26 -29.13
N ILE A 61 11.47 -3.15 -29.12
CA ILE A 61 12.35 -4.33 -29.17
C ILE A 61 12.06 -5.27 -27.99
N TYR A 62 11.92 -4.74 -26.78
CA TYR A 62 11.60 -5.57 -25.61
C TYR A 62 10.20 -6.19 -25.72
N SER A 63 9.23 -5.48 -26.28
CA SER A 63 7.89 -6.00 -26.57
C SER A 63 7.94 -7.18 -27.53
N GLU A 64 8.76 -7.10 -28.60
CA GLU A 64 8.94 -8.19 -29.53
C GLU A 64 9.65 -9.40 -28.90
N MET A 65 10.63 -9.18 -28.03
CA MET A 65 11.26 -10.25 -27.24
C MET A 65 10.23 -10.97 -26.35
N LEU A 66 9.34 -10.22 -25.69
CA LEU A 66 8.26 -10.79 -24.89
C LEU A 66 7.25 -11.56 -25.75
N ARG A 67 6.92 -11.07 -26.94
CA ARG A 67 6.02 -11.73 -27.88
C ARG A 67 6.58 -13.07 -28.32
N LEU A 68 7.84 -13.10 -28.73
CA LEU A 68 8.53 -14.34 -29.10
C LEU A 68 8.59 -15.33 -27.94
N PHE A 69 8.91 -14.85 -26.75
CA PHE A 69 8.95 -15.66 -25.52
C PHE A 69 7.59 -16.28 -25.20
N THR A 70 6.53 -15.49 -25.25
CA THR A 70 5.17 -15.95 -24.95
C THR A 70 4.64 -16.95 -26.00
N ALA A 71 5.12 -16.83 -27.24
CA ALA A 71 4.80 -17.76 -28.34
C ALA A 71 5.69 -19.02 -28.34
N ASP A 72 6.54 -19.22 -27.33
CA ASP A 72 7.51 -20.32 -27.23
C ASP A 72 8.44 -20.40 -28.46
N GLN A 73 8.75 -19.22 -29.04
CA GLN A 73 9.66 -19.10 -30.16
C GLN A 73 11.08 -18.79 -29.72
N THR A 74 12.07 -19.26 -30.44
CA THR A 74 13.47 -18.99 -30.16
C THR A 74 13.76 -17.49 -30.31
N ILE A 75 14.37 -16.88 -29.30
CA ILE A 75 14.87 -15.50 -29.36
C ILE A 75 16.34 -15.57 -29.76
N ASP A 76 16.63 -15.20 -31.01
CA ASP A 76 17.99 -15.04 -31.51
C ASP A 76 18.06 -13.81 -32.42
N PHE A 77 19.25 -13.52 -32.91
CA PHE A 77 19.46 -12.35 -33.77
C PHE A 77 18.58 -12.35 -35.01
N VAL A 78 18.37 -13.52 -35.63
CA VAL A 78 17.62 -13.64 -36.88
C VAL A 78 16.12 -13.49 -36.65
N THR A 79 15.59 -14.20 -35.65
CA THR A 79 14.15 -14.18 -35.30
C THR A 79 13.75 -12.81 -34.79
N LEU A 80 14.58 -12.17 -33.94
CA LEU A 80 14.31 -10.82 -33.46
C LEU A 80 14.42 -9.79 -34.57
N LEU A 81 15.40 -9.92 -35.46
CA LEU A 81 15.55 -9.01 -36.61
C LEU A 81 14.30 -9.04 -37.50
N ASP A 82 13.81 -10.23 -37.84
CA ASP A 82 12.60 -10.39 -38.64
C ASP A 82 11.37 -9.79 -37.94
N ALA A 83 11.24 -10.02 -36.64
CA ALA A 83 10.15 -9.48 -35.84
C ALA A 83 10.13 -7.94 -35.81
N VAL A 84 11.27 -7.29 -35.52
CA VAL A 84 11.33 -5.82 -35.43
C VAL A 84 11.20 -5.13 -36.79
N ILE A 85 11.56 -5.81 -37.90
CA ILE A 85 11.33 -5.30 -39.25
C ILE A 85 9.84 -5.42 -39.60
N SER A 86 9.24 -6.57 -39.32
CA SER A 86 7.82 -6.83 -39.61
C SER A 86 6.90 -5.88 -38.85
N ASP A 87 7.26 -5.50 -37.64
CA ASP A 87 6.51 -4.55 -36.79
C ASP A 87 6.85 -3.06 -37.07
N GLY A 88 7.78 -2.82 -38.00
CA GLY A 88 8.15 -1.45 -38.42
C GLY A 88 8.87 -0.64 -37.35
N VAL A 89 9.60 -1.29 -36.43
CA VAL A 89 10.39 -0.63 -35.38
C VAL A 89 11.53 0.22 -35.97
N PHE A 90 12.08 -0.22 -37.13
CA PHE A 90 13.13 0.45 -37.84
C PHE A 90 12.71 0.81 -39.26
N PRO A 91 13.22 1.95 -39.80
CA PRO A 91 12.94 2.36 -41.17
C PRO A 91 13.55 1.42 -42.23
N SER A 92 14.64 0.70 -41.88
CA SER A 92 15.33 -0.22 -42.78
C SER A 92 15.92 -1.42 -42.04
N ALA A 93 16.08 -2.53 -42.77
CA ALA A 93 16.71 -3.75 -42.26
C ALA A 93 18.18 -3.54 -41.87
N ASP A 94 18.88 -2.64 -42.56
CA ASP A 94 20.29 -2.38 -42.26
C ASP A 94 20.45 -1.60 -40.95
N GLU A 95 19.56 -0.63 -40.67
CA GLU A 95 19.56 0.09 -39.37
C GLU A 95 19.22 -0.87 -38.23
N ALA A 96 18.23 -1.75 -38.41
CA ALA A 96 17.89 -2.78 -37.42
C ALA A 96 19.09 -3.69 -37.11
N LYS A 97 19.82 -4.16 -38.14
CA LYS A 97 21.02 -4.99 -37.96
C LYS A 97 22.10 -4.28 -37.17
N VAL A 98 22.42 -3.03 -37.56
CA VAL A 98 23.44 -2.21 -36.87
C VAL A 98 23.07 -2.02 -35.41
N TYR A 99 21.81 -1.68 -35.14
CA TYR A 99 21.35 -1.43 -33.75
C TYR A 99 21.39 -2.70 -32.90
N LEU A 100 20.84 -3.82 -33.40
CA LEU A 100 20.83 -5.11 -32.67
C LEU A 100 22.26 -5.65 -32.45
N THR A 101 23.17 -5.46 -33.41
CA THR A 101 24.58 -5.81 -33.23
C THR A 101 25.20 -4.98 -32.13
N GLY A 102 24.96 -3.65 -32.12
CA GLY A 102 25.43 -2.75 -31.06
C GLY A 102 24.89 -3.12 -29.67
N LEU A 103 23.64 -3.61 -29.58
CA LEU A 103 23.10 -4.10 -28.31
C LEU A 103 23.90 -5.28 -27.76
N ALA A 104 24.25 -6.25 -28.60
CA ALA A 104 25.02 -7.42 -28.20
C ALA A 104 26.45 -7.05 -27.75
N GLU A 105 27.05 -6.03 -28.38
CA GLU A 105 28.40 -5.55 -28.05
C GLU A 105 28.43 -4.66 -26.78
N THR A 106 27.30 -4.04 -26.43
CA THR A 106 27.23 -3.09 -25.31
C THR A 106 27.15 -3.79 -23.94
N VAL A 107 26.87 -5.10 -23.87
CA VAL A 107 26.65 -5.82 -22.61
C VAL A 107 27.95 -6.03 -21.82
N PRO A 108 28.17 -5.36 -20.67
CA PRO A 108 29.39 -5.55 -19.90
C PRO A 108 29.44 -6.91 -19.18
N SER A 109 28.28 -7.40 -18.71
CA SER A 109 28.15 -8.69 -18.04
C SER A 109 26.70 -9.17 -18.04
N ILE A 110 26.44 -10.34 -18.59
CA ILE A 110 25.11 -10.96 -18.60
C ILE A 110 24.63 -11.30 -17.17
N SER A 111 25.54 -11.66 -16.25
CA SER A 111 25.21 -12.00 -14.88
C SER A 111 24.61 -10.83 -14.08
N ASN A 112 24.85 -9.60 -14.52
CA ASN A 112 24.37 -8.40 -13.84
C ASN A 112 23.08 -7.84 -14.44
N VAL A 113 22.41 -8.56 -15.32
CA VAL A 113 21.22 -8.07 -16.04
C VAL A 113 20.10 -7.59 -15.12
N LYS A 114 19.88 -8.25 -13.96
CA LYS A 114 18.92 -7.80 -12.95
C LYS A 114 19.25 -6.41 -12.40
N ALA A 115 20.53 -6.12 -12.18
CA ALA A 115 20.95 -4.80 -11.72
C ALA A 115 20.71 -3.73 -12.80
N TYR A 116 20.95 -4.04 -14.08
CA TYR A 116 20.65 -3.12 -15.17
C TYR A 116 19.14 -2.86 -15.30
N ALA A 117 18.32 -3.91 -15.16
CA ALA A 117 16.87 -3.79 -15.16
C ALA A 117 16.36 -2.93 -13.99
N GLN A 118 16.93 -3.08 -12.80
CA GLN A 118 16.60 -2.23 -11.64
C GLN A 118 16.93 -0.75 -11.90
N ILE A 119 18.05 -0.45 -12.55
CA ILE A 119 18.40 0.93 -12.95
C ILE A 119 17.34 1.51 -13.88
N VAL A 120 16.89 0.74 -14.89
CA VAL A 120 15.83 1.18 -15.81
C VAL A 120 14.53 1.40 -15.06
N GLN A 121 14.14 0.49 -14.17
CA GLN A 121 12.94 0.60 -13.34
C GLN A 121 12.99 1.84 -12.42
N GLU A 122 14.14 2.11 -11.78
CA GLU A 122 14.30 3.30 -10.94
C GLU A 122 14.14 4.60 -11.74
N LYS A 123 14.74 4.67 -12.94
CA LYS A 123 14.58 5.84 -13.82
C LYS A 123 13.14 6.02 -14.28
N TYR A 124 12.44 4.93 -14.59
CA TYR A 124 11.03 4.97 -14.93
C TYR A 124 10.18 5.50 -13.77
N LEU A 125 10.39 5.03 -12.55
CA LEU A 125 9.66 5.50 -11.36
C LEU A 125 9.86 7.01 -11.12
N VAL A 126 11.08 7.50 -11.32
CA VAL A 126 11.33 8.94 -11.20
C VAL A 126 10.59 9.71 -12.31
N ARG A 127 10.54 9.19 -13.55
CA ARG A 127 9.74 9.80 -14.63
C ARG A 127 8.25 9.82 -14.30
N GLN A 128 7.70 8.72 -13.75
CA GLN A 128 6.30 8.67 -13.31
C GLN A 128 6.01 9.70 -12.22
N LEU A 129 6.92 9.81 -11.22
CA LEU A 129 6.78 10.81 -10.15
C LEU A 129 6.83 12.24 -10.70
N MET A 130 7.73 12.51 -11.67
CA MET A 130 7.81 13.82 -12.33
C MET A 130 6.52 14.12 -13.11
N GLY A 131 5.94 13.11 -13.77
CA GLY A 131 4.64 13.22 -14.44
C GLY A 131 3.54 13.61 -13.49
N VAL A 132 3.38 12.86 -12.41
CA VAL A 132 2.38 13.15 -11.39
C VAL A 132 2.59 14.52 -10.75
N ALA A 133 3.83 14.93 -10.49
CA ALA A 133 4.12 16.26 -9.96
C ALA A 133 3.68 17.38 -10.93
N LYS A 134 3.87 17.18 -12.24
CA LYS A 134 3.40 18.12 -13.27
C LYS A 134 1.88 18.19 -13.29
N ASP A 135 1.20 17.04 -13.26
CA ASP A 135 -0.26 16.99 -13.27
C ASP A 135 -0.84 17.68 -12.02
N ILE A 136 -0.22 17.47 -10.84
CA ILE A 136 -0.59 18.17 -9.60
C ILE A 136 -0.41 19.69 -9.74
N LEU A 137 0.68 20.14 -10.36
CA LEU A 137 0.92 21.57 -10.60
C LEU A 137 -0.11 22.17 -11.55
N GLN A 138 -0.54 21.42 -12.56
CA GLN A 138 -1.57 21.84 -13.49
C GLN A 138 -2.94 21.90 -12.82
N ASP A 139 -3.31 20.83 -12.10
CA ASP A 139 -4.58 20.75 -11.37
C ASP A 139 -4.68 21.88 -10.32
N ALA A 140 -3.57 22.23 -9.64
CA ALA A 140 -3.53 23.35 -8.69
C ALA A 140 -3.82 24.72 -9.30
N GLY A 141 -3.68 24.86 -10.62
CA GLY A 141 -4.06 26.07 -11.35
C GLY A 141 -5.55 26.12 -11.72
N ASP A 142 -6.18 24.95 -11.87
CA ASP A 142 -7.53 24.80 -12.40
C ASP A 142 -8.57 24.45 -11.31
N GLU A 143 -8.16 23.78 -10.22
CA GLU A 143 -9.05 23.31 -9.15
C GLU A 143 -9.03 24.25 -7.94
N PRO A 144 -10.17 24.87 -7.57
CA PRO A 144 -10.25 25.77 -6.42
C PRO A 144 -10.34 25.05 -5.07
N ASP A 145 -10.63 23.73 -5.04
CA ASP A 145 -10.78 22.95 -3.81
C ASP A 145 -9.46 22.29 -3.42
N ALA A 146 -8.85 22.81 -2.35
CA ALA A 146 -7.56 22.31 -1.85
C ALA A 146 -7.63 20.88 -1.30
N ASP A 147 -8.75 20.47 -0.71
CA ASP A 147 -8.91 19.13 -0.14
C ASP A 147 -9.02 18.10 -1.26
N LEU A 148 -9.78 18.39 -2.31
CA LEU A 148 -9.89 17.53 -3.50
C LEU A 148 -8.54 17.42 -4.24
N LEU A 149 -7.79 18.52 -4.35
CA LEU A 149 -6.46 18.51 -4.95
C LEU A 149 -5.49 17.61 -4.17
N LEU A 150 -5.51 17.69 -2.84
CA LEU A 150 -4.67 16.85 -1.98
C LEU A 150 -5.03 15.38 -2.09
N GLU A 151 -6.32 15.04 -2.13
CA GLU A 151 -6.80 13.67 -2.30
C GLU A 151 -6.34 13.08 -3.63
N ASN A 152 -6.53 13.81 -4.73
CA ASN A 152 -6.08 13.39 -6.06
C ASN A 152 -4.56 13.21 -6.13
N ALA A 153 -3.80 14.09 -5.51
CA ALA A 153 -2.33 13.99 -5.45
C ALA A 153 -1.89 12.75 -4.65
N GLU A 154 -2.48 12.48 -3.48
CA GLU A 154 -2.19 11.29 -2.69
C GLU A 154 -2.53 10.01 -3.45
N GLN A 155 -3.67 9.96 -4.13
CA GLN A 155 -4.10 8.81 -4.90
C GLN A 155 -3.11 8.48 -6.02
N ARG A 156 -2.70 9.47 -6.82
CA ARG A 156 -1.74 9.28 -7.93
C ARG A 156 -0.36 8.83 -7.44
N ILE A 157 0.13 9.39 -6.32
CA ILE A 157 1.40 8.96 -5.72
C ILE A 157 1.28 7.53 -5.18
N TYR A 158 0.15 7.18 -4.59
CA TYR A 158 -0.12 5.83 -4.10
C TYR A 158 -0.13 4.81 -5.25
N GLU A 159 -0.70 5.14 -6.41
CA GLU A 159 -0.73 4.28 -7.59
C GLU A 159 0.68 3.94 -8.11
N ILE A 160 1.60 4.91 -8.14
CA ILE A 160 3.02 4.67 -8.47
C ILE A 160 3.63 3.64 -7.51
N ARG A 161 3.31 3.74 -6.22
CA ARG A 161 3.84 2.84 -5.19
C ARG A 161 3.22 1.45 -5.25
N SER A 162 1.91 1.36 -5.47
CA SER A 162 1.16 0.09 -5.54
C SER A 162 1.50 -0.71 -6.79
N GLY A 163 1.83 -0.07 -7.90
CA GLY A 163 2.29 -0.73 -9.12
C GLY A 163 3.59 -1.53 -8.96
N ARG A 164 4.31 -1.36 -7.84
CA ARG A 164 5.50 -2.16 -7.49
C ARG A 164 5.17 -3.58 -6.98
N ASP A 165 4.03 -3.73 -6.29
CA ASP A 165 3.75 -4.94 -5.49
C ASP A 165 2.78 -5.93 -6.16
N SER A 166 2.20 -5.60 -7.32
CA SER A 166 0.99 -6.29 -7.81
C SER A 166 1.18 -7.29 -8.94
N SER A 167 2.39 -7.63 -9.38
CA SER A 167 2.51 -8.21 -10.73
C SER A 167 2.96 -9.67 -10.85
N ALA A 168 3.30 -10.38 -9.79
CA ALA A 168 3.74 -11.77 -9.92
C ALA A 168 2.83 -12.75 -9.18
N LEU A 169 2.31 -13.76 -9.88
CA LEU A 169 1.82 -14.98 -9.25
C LEU A 169 3.00 -15.64 -8.56
N THR A 170 2.96 -15.67 -7.23
CA THR A 170 4.01 -16.27 -6.42
C THR A 170 3.85 -17.79 -6.43
N PRO A 171 4.85 -18.57 -6.84
CA PRO A 171 4.77 -20.02 -6.76
C PRO A 171 4.52 -20.47 -5.32
N LEU A 172 3.71 -21.51 -5.14
CA LEU A 172 3.40 -22.07 -3.81
C LEU A 172 4.68 -22.43 -3.03
N SER A 173 5.72 -22.89 -3.73
CA SER A 173 7.02 -23.23 -3.14
C SER A 173 7.66 -22.05 -2.41
N SER A 174 7.59 -20.84 -2.96
CA SER A 174 8.12 -19.63 -2.33
C SER A 174 7.29 -19.24 -1.10
N SER A 175 5.95 -19.27 -1.23
CA SER A 175 5.04 -19.00 -0.13
C SER A 175 5.15 -20.04 1.00
N MET A 176 5.47 -21.31 0.69
CA MET A 176 5.69 -22.35 1.68
C MET A 176 6.91 -22.05 2.56
N VAL A 177 8.01 -21.58 2.00
CA VAL A 177 9.22 -21.21 2.77
C VAL A 177 8.91 -20.07 3.74
N GLU A 178 8.21 -19.06 3.27
CA GLU A 178 7.79 -17.94 4.11
C GLU A 178 6.82 -18.38 5.20
N THR A 179 5.84 -19.23 4.87
CA THR A 179 4.88 -19.80 5.82
C THR A 179 5.58 -20.63 6.89
N LEU A 180 6.52 -21.49 6.52
CA LEU A 180 7.29 -22.29 7.47
C LEU A 180 8.13 -21.41 8.40
N THR A 181 8.74 -20.36 7.87
CA THR A 181 9.50 -19.37 8.67
C THR A 181 8.58 -18.66 9.67
N ASN A 182 7.37 -18.28 9.25
CA ASN A 182 6.39 -17.64 10.11
C ASN A 182 5.86 -18.63 11.18
N LEU A 183 5.61 -19.88 10.81
CA LEU A 183 5.22 -20.94 11.76
C LEU A 183 6.30 -21.19 12.82
N GLN A 184 7.58 -21.20 12.43
CA GLN A 184 8.69 -21.31 13.38
C GLN A 184 8.72 -20.14 14.37
N LYS A 185 8.47 -18.91 13.89
CA LYS A 185 8.37 -17.71 14.75
C LYS A 185 7.19 -17.79 15.71
N ILE A 186 6.02 -18.24 15.24
CA ILE A 186 4.79 -18.37 16.06
C ILE A 186 4.91 -19.52 17.07
N SER A 187 5.71 -20.55 16.76
CA SER A 187 5.95 -21.70 17.66
C SER A 187 7.14 -21.51 18.59
N GLY A 188 7.92 -20.45 18.42
CA GLY A 188 9.12 -20.15 19.19
C GLY A 188 8.83 -19.46 20.53
N PRO A 189 9.88 -19.18 21.31
CA PRO A 189 9.76 -18.50 22.61
C PRO A 189 9.17 -17.07 22.51
N ASP A 190 9.26 -16.45 21.35
CA ASP A 190 8.70 -15.13 21.05
C ASP A 190 7.32 -15.18 20.36
N ALA A 191 6.60 -16.29 20.45
CA ALA A 191 5.33 -16.54 19.77
C ALA A 191 4.30 -15.39 19.95
N ASP A 192 4.25 -14.79 21.13
CA ASP A 192 3.30 -13.73 21.44
C ASP A 192 3.52 -12.44 20.65
N LYS A 193 4.75 -12.21 20.13
CA LYS A 193 5.04 -11.05 19.24
C LYS A 193 4.48 -11.21 17.83
N TYR A 194 4.15 -12.44 17.43
CA TYR A 194 3.68 -12.80 16.09
C TYR A 194 2.21 -13.18 16.04
N LYS A 195 1.55 -13.30 17.20
CA LYS A 195 0.10 -13.44 17.32
C LYS A 195 -0.58 -12.08 17.10
N GLY A 196 -1.86 -12.11 16.76
CA GLY A 196 -2.67 -10.92 16.70
C GLY A 196 -2.81 -10.23 18.06
N ILE A 197 -3.33 -9.00 18.08
CA ILE A 197 -3.59 -8.24 19.30
C ILE A 197 -4.71 -8.94 20.08
N PRO A 198 -4.49 -9.37 21.34
CA PRO A 198 -5.54 -10.00 22.15
C PRO A 198 -6.70 -9.04 22.41
N THR A 199 -7.93 -9.53 22.24
CA THR A 199 -9.15 -8.74 22.50
C THR A 199 -9.42 -8.56 24.01
N GLY A 200 -8.78 -9.37 24.84
CA GLY A 200 -9.04 -9.46 26.28
C GLY A 200 -10.25 -10.33 26.62
N PHE A 201 -10.90 -10.96 25.65
CA PHE A 201 -11.93 -11.98 25.84
C PHE A 201 -11.35 -13.36 25.54
N ARG A 202 -10.98 -14.09 26.57
CA ARG A 202 -10.23 -15.35 26.49
C ARG A 202 -10.79 -16.36 25.47
N LEU A 203 -12.10 -16.57 25.46
CA LEU A 203 -12.73 -17.50 24.50
C LEU A 203 -12.65 -16.98 23.06
N LEU A 204 -12.81 -15.68 22.87
CA LEU A 204 -12.69 -15.06 21.56
C LEU A 204 -11.23 -15.14 21.05
N ASP A 205 -10.28 -14.84 21.92
CA ASP A 205 -8.86 -14.92 21.60
C ASP A 205 -8.41 -16.35 21.27
N THR A 206 -9.03 -17.36 21.89
CA THR A 206 -8.74 -18.77 21.53
C THR A 206 -9.20 -19.11 20.11
N VAL A 207 -10.30 -18.50 19.64
CA VAL A 207 -10.84 -18.74 18.29
C VAL A 207 -10.12 -17.91 17.25
N LEU A 208 -9.90 -16.60 17.52
CA LEU A 208 -9.33 -15.66 16.58
C LEU A 208 -7.79 -15.66 16.56
N THR A 209 -7.14 -16.20 17.60
CA THR A 209 -5.68 -16.05 17.84
C THR A 209 -5.26 -14.58 17.99
N GLY A 210 -6.18 -13.71 18.43
CA GLY A 210 -6.06 -12.26 18.47
C GLY A 210 -6.51 -11.59 17.17
N LEU A 211 -6.45 -10.25 17.13
CA LEU A 211 -6.77 -9.43 15.97
C LEU A 211 -5.51 -9.31 15.10
N GLY A 212 -5.50 -9.89 13.91
CA GLY A 212 -4.35 -9.93 13.02
C GLY A 212 -4.03 -8.54 12.43
N ARG A 213 -2.75 -8.30 12.12
CA ARG A 213 -2.34 -7.05 11.46
C ARG A 213 -2.85 -7.02 10.02
N GLY A 214 -3.53 -5.94 9.65
CA GLY A 214 -4.12 -5.77 8.33
C GLY A 214 -5.48 -6.43 8.16
N ASP A 215 -6.02 -7.11 9.19
CA ASP A 215 -7.34 -7.72 9.13
C ASP A 215 -8.46 -6.67 9.15
N LEU A 216 -9.47 -6.88 8.31
CA LEU A 216 -10.74 -6.21 8.38
C LEU A 216 -11.74 -7.10 9.14
N ILE A 217 -12.14 -6.66 10.34
CA ILE A 217 -13.04 -7.40 11.21
C ILE A 217 -14.38 -6.69 11.25
N ILE A 218 -15.45 -7.38 10.87
CA ILE A 218 -16.80 -6.83 10.83
C ILE A 218 -17.58 -7.37 12.02
N LEU A 219 -18.04 -6.46 12.89
CA LEU A 219 -18.92 -6.75 14.02
C LEU A 219 -20.33 -6.31 13.66
N ALA A 220 -21.23 -7.27 13.55
CA ALA A 220 -22.65 -7.04 13.26
C ALA A 220 -23.54 -7.50 14.40
N ALA A 221 -24.58 -6.73 14.72
CA ALA A 221 -25.58 -7.10 15.70
C ALA A 221 -26.90 -6.35 15.40
N ARG A 222 -28.01 -6.91 15.87
CA ARG A 222 -29.30 -6.20 15.83
C ARG A 222 -29.24 -4.93 16.70
N PRO A 223 -30.01 -3.89 16.39
CA PRO A 223 -30.10 -2.69 17.23
C PRO A 223 -30.35 -3.05 18.71
N GLY A 224 -29.69 -2.36 19.62
CA GLY A 224 -29.83 -2.58 21.05
C GLY A 224 -29.11 -3.79 21.66
N MET A 225 -28.44 -4.63 20.86
CA MET A 225 -27.74 -5.83 21.35
C MET A 225 -26.32 -5.55 21.91
N GLY A 226 -25.92 -4.31 22.00
CA GLY A 226 -24.65 -3.93 22.63
C GLY A 226 -23.43 -3.94 21.71
N LYS A 227 -23.59 -3.84 20.38
CA LYS A 227 -22.50 -3.76 19.39
C LYS A 227 -21.42 -2.77 19.80
N THR A 228 -21.77 -1.51 19.97
CA THR A 228 -20.85 -0.42 20.38
C THR A 228 -20.20 -0.70 21.73
N SER A 229 -20.95 -1.19 22.71
CA SER A 229 -20.40 -1.51 24.05
C SER A 229 -19.35 -2.62 23.97
N PHE A 230 -19.59 -3.65 23.14
CA PHE A 230 -18.63 -4.74 22.94
C PHE A 230 -17.36 -4.23 22.24
N ALA A 231 -17.48 -3.43 21.17
CA ALA A 231 -16.36 -2.82 20.48
C ALA A 231 -15.53 -1.91 21.39
N LEU A 232 -16.18 -1.07 22.23
CA LEU A 232 -15.52 -0.22 23.21
C LEU A 232 -14.80 -1.04 24.28
N ASN A 233 -15.37 -2.15 24.76
CA ASN A 233 -14.70 -3.04 25.71
C ASN A 233 -13.43 -3.66 25.12
N ILE A 234 -13.46 -4.09 23.85
CA ILE A 234 -12.26 -4.57 23.16
C ILE A 234 -11.22 -3.43 23.07
N ALA A 235 -11.63 -2.26 22.59
CA ALA A 235 -10.77 -1.10 22.43
C ALA A 235 -10.08 -0.71 23.76
N THR A 236 -10.86 -0.64 24.83
CA THR A 236 -10.36 -0.29 26.17
C THR A 236 -9.38 -1.35 26.69
N ARG A 237 -9.70 -2.64 26.57
CA ARG A 237 -8.81 -3.72 27.00
C ARG A 237 -7.52 -3.75 26.21
N VAL A 238 -7.57 -3.59 24.90
CA VAL A 238 -6.40 -3.50 24.03
C VAL A 238 -5.50 -2.33 24.49
N ALA A 239 -6.07 -1.16 24.68
CA ALA A 239 -5.31 0.01 25.11
C ALA A 239 -4.71 -0.16 26.52
N MET A 240 -5.48 -0.67 27.48
CA MET A 240 -5.05 -0.78 28.87
C MET A 240 -4.08 -1.93 29.12
N GLN A 241 -4.38 -3.13 28.56
CA GLN A 241 -3.64 -4.35 28.86
C GLN A 241 -2.44 -4.54 27.94
N GLN A 242 -2.60 -4.24 26.65
CA GLN A 242 -1.54 -4.42 25.66
C GLN A 242 -0.74 -3.14 25.42
N LYS A 243 -1.19 -1.99 25.94
CA LYS A 243 -0.59 -0.67 25.69
C LYS A 243 -0.49 -0.32 24.22
N VAL A 244 -1.37 -0.89 23.41
CA VAL A 244 -1.47 -0.63 21.98
C VAL A 244 -2.38 0.57 21.75
N PRO A 245 -1.94 1.62 21.02
CA PRO A 245 -2.78 2.76 20.72
C PRO A 245 -4.00 2.36 19.88
N VAL A 246 -5.16 2.86 20.27
CA VAL A 246 -6.45 2.60 19.65
C VAL A 246 -7.07 3.89 19.15
N ALA A 247 -7.49 3.93 17.89
CA ALA A 247 -8.27 5.05 17.32
C ALA A 247 -9.74 4.64 17.20
N ILE A 248 -10.65 5.43 17.73
CA ILE A 248 -12.11 5.20 17.66
C ILE A 248 -12.74 6.34 16.89
N PHE A 249 -13.31 6.03 15.72
CA PHE A 249 -14.13 6.93 14.93
C PHE A 249 -15.60 6.60 15.17
N SER A 250 -16.31 7.51 15.82
CA SER A 250 -17.72 7.34 16.12
C SER A 250 -18.57 8.30 15.29
N LEU A 251 -19.35 7.76 14.39
CA LEU A 251 -20.21 8.53 13.48
C LEU A 251 -21.65 8.68 14.04
N GLU A 252 -21.98 7.97 15.11
CA GLU A 252 -23.30 7.98 15.73
C GLU A 252 -23.30 8.67 17.12
N MET A 253 -22.21 8.50 17.87
CA MET A 253 -22.13 8.95 19.26
C MET A 253 -21.07 10.01 19.46
N THR A 254 -21.31 11.00 20.33
CA THR A 254 -20.33 11.98 20.71
C THR A 254 -19.21 11.40 21.58
N LYS A 255 -18.04 12.05 21.59
CA LYS A 255 -16.89 11.67 22.46
C LYS A 255 -17.30 11.58 23.92
N GLU A 256 -18.15 12.51 24.38
CA GLU A 256 -18.66 12.50 25.74
C GLU A 256 -19.47 11.24 26.03
N GLN A 257 -20.37 10.83 25.14
CA GLN A 257 -21.17 9.63 25.30
C GLN A 257 -20.30 8.35 25.29
N LEU A 258 -19.26 8.31 24.46
CA LEU A 258 -18.29 7.20 24.44
C LEU A 258 -17.50 7.16 25.77
N THR A 259 -16.99 8.30 26.23
CA THR A 259 -16.27 8.42 27.49
C THR A 259 -17.13 7.96 28.67
N ASN A 260 -18.38 8.40 28.72
CA ASN A 260 -19.32 7.98 29.75
C ASN A 260 -19.53 6.46 29.74
N ARG A 261 -19.63 5.83 28.57
CA ARG A 261 -19.74 4.36 28.46
C ARG A 261 -18.47 3.64 28.93
N ILE A 262 -17.30 4.14 28.55
CA ILE A 262 -16.03 3.54 28.97
C ILE A 262 -15.87 3.65 30.48
N LEU A 263 -16.10 4.85 31.05
CA LEU A 263 -16.02 5.08 32.49
C LEU A 263 -17.03 4.24 33.27
N SER A 264 -18.29 4.21 32.83
CA SER A 264 -19.34 3.38 33.42
C SER A 264 -18.96 1.90 33.45
N ALA A 265 -18.41 1.38 32.36
CA ALA A 265 -17.97 0.00 32.23
C ALA A 265 -16.77 -0.33 33.15
N GLU A 266 -15.76 0.57 33.21
CA GLU A 266 -14.56 0.35 34.02
C GLU A 266 -14.82 0.55 35.51
N ALA A 267 -15.69 1.50 35.88
CA ALA A 267 -16.11 1.73 37.28
C ALA A 267 -17.14 0.71 37.76
N GLY A 268 -17.77 -0.06 36.86
CA GLY A 268 -18.85 -0.98 37.22
C GLY A 268 -20.14 -0.28 37.67
N ILE A 269 -20.38 0.95 37.21
CA ILE A 269 -21.54 1.78 37.57
C ILE A 269 -22.58 1.72 36.45
N ASP A 270 -23.86 1.68 36.82
CA ASP A 270 -24.94 1.68 35.85
C ASP A 270 -24.89 2.93 34.94
N SER A 271 -24.94 2.71 33.64
CA SER A 271 -24.91 3.79 32.65
C SER A 271 -26.12 4.74 32.75
N GLN A 272 -27.25 4.29 33.33
CA GLN A 272 -28.40 5.16 33.59
C GLN A 272 -28.11 6.12 34.76
N ALA A 273 -27.43 5.65 35.82
CA ALA A 273 -26.99 6.50 36.91
C ALA A 273 -26.03 7.60 36.43
N PHE A 274 -25.12 7.26 35.51
CA PHE A 274 -24.27 8.23 34.83
C PHE A 274 -25.05 9.31 34.09
N ARG A 275 -26.03 8.89 33.29
CA ARG A 275 -26.84 9.80 32.45
C ARG A 275 -27.74 10.72 33.29
N THR A 276 -28.27 10.23 34.41
CA THR A 276 -29.17 10.99 35.27
C THR A 276 -28.47 11.78 36.38
N GLY A 277 -27.15 11.55 36.59
CA GLY A 277 -26.39 12.10 37.66
C GLY A 277 -26.75 11.52 39.06
N ALA A 278 -27.51 10.42 39.09
CA ALA A 278 -27.94 9.75 40.31
C ALA A 278 -26.82 8.83 40.88
N LEU A 279 -25.64 9.43 41.15
CA LEU A 279 -24.47 8.74 41.66
C LEU A 279 -24.47 8.77 43.21
N ARG A 280 -24.15 7.63 43.81
CA ARG A 280 -23.96 7.50 45.26
C ARG A 280 -22.57 7.98 45.66
N ALA A 281 -22.33 8.23 46.91
CA ALA A 281 -21.03 8.65 47.41
C ALA A 281 -19.92 7.63 47.06
N GLU A 282 -20.20 6.33 47.14
CA GLU A 282 -19.31 5.23 46.79
C GLU A 282 -18.95 5.22 45.32
N ASP A 283 -19.89 5.61 44.45
CA ASP A 283 -19.69 5.60 42.99
C ASP A 283 -18.59 6.59 42.57
N TRP A 284 -18.40 7.69 43.33
CA TRP A 284 -17.35 8.66 43.09
C TRP A 284 -15.94 8.11 43.36
N GLU A 285 -15.79 7.23 44.35
CA GLU A 285 -14.51 6.53 44.59
C GLU A 285 -14.17 5.58 43.46
N TYR A 286 -15.15 4.77 42.97
CA TYR A 286 -14.94 3.91 41.83
C TYR A 286 -14.64 4.69 40.54
N LEU A 287 -15.27 5.84 40.33
CA LEU A 287 -14.98 6.75 39.26
C LEU A 287 -13.57 7.29 39.29
N ALA A 288 -13.09 7.72 40.47
CA ALA A 288 -11.74 8.21 40.64
C ALA A 288 -10.72 7.11 40.24
N LEU A 289 -10.92 5.88 40.72
CA LEU A 289 -10.05 4.75 40.40
C LEU A 289 -10.09 4.40 38.92
N ALA A 290 -11.29 4.39 38.29
CA ALA A 290 -11.43 4.14 36.87
C ALA A 290 -10.76 5.22 36.02
N THR A 291 -10.87 6.51 36.45
CA THR A 291 -10.22 7.62 35.76
C THR A 291 -8.70 7.52 35.84
N GLU A 292 -8.16 7.17 37.01
CA GLU A 292 -6.72 6.95 37.18
C GLU A 292 -6.19 5.84 36.26
N LYS A 293 -6.89 4.70 36.20
CA LYS A 293 -6.52 3.59 35.31
C LYS A 293 -6.58 3.93 33.83
N LEU A 294 -7.56 4.73 33.43
CA LEU A 294 -7.78 5.12 32.03
C LEU A 294 -6.91 6.30 31.60
N HIS A 295 -6.35 7.06 32.55
CA HIS A 295 -5.58 8.29 32.27
C HIS A 295 -4.44 8.05 31.27
N ASP A 296 -3.71 6.96 31.44
CA ASP A 296 -2.56 6.61 30.60
C ASP A 296 -2.91 5.61 29.46
N ALA A 297 -4.20 5.32 29.25
CA ALA A 297 -4.62 4.44 28.17
C ALA A 297 -4.52 5.18 26.83
N PRO A 298 -3.78 4.66 25.84
CA PRO A 298 -3.58 5.31 24.55
C PRO A 298 -4.82 5.15 23.66
N ILE A 299 -5.93 5.80 24.04
CA ILE A 299 -7.19 5.81 23.29
C ILE A 299 -7.42 7.18 22.68
N TYR A 300 -7.58 7.24 21.37
CA TYR A 300 -7.86 8.45 20.59
C TYR A 300 -9.26 8.36 20.03
N MET A 301 -10.10 9.37 20.23
CA MET A 301 -11.49 9.38 19.80
C MET A 301 -11.78 10.53 18.86
N ASP A 302 -12.54 10.26 17.83
CA ASP A 302 -13.07 11.25 16.89
C ASP A 302 -14.57 11.03 16.69
N ASP A 303 -15.35 12.11 16.76
CA ASP A 303 -16.82 12.12 16.59
C ASP A 303 -17.27 13.02 15.44
N THR A 304 -16.38 13.28 14.48
CA THR A 304 -16.70 14.06 13.28
C THR A 304 -17.70 13.28 12.44
N SER A 305 -18.90 13.82 12.26
CA SER A 305 -19.91 13.24 11.38
C SER A 305 -19.53 13.41 9.90
N GLY A 306 -19.77 12.38 9.08
CA GLY A 306 -19.48 12.44 7.66
C GLY A 306 -18.00 12.46 7.29
N ILE A 307 -17.13 12.01 8.20
CA ILE A 307 -15.69 11.93 7.96
C ILE A 307 -15.36 10.98 6.80
N THR A 308 -14.45 11.40 5.93
CA THR A 308 -13.95 10.61 4.81
C THR A 308 -12.82 9.67 5.25
N ILE A 309 -12.53 8.64 4.42
CA ILE A 309 -11.39 7.72 4.64
C ILE A 309 -10.07 8.50 4.65
N THR A 310 -9.95 9.51 3.80
CA THR A 310 -8.75 10.37 3.69
C THR A 310 -8.50 11.14 4.97
N GLU A 311 -9.53 11.75 5.53
CA GLU A 311 -9.42 12.46 6.81
C GLU A 311 -9.08 11.52 7.97
N MET A 312 -9.68 10.31 8.02
CA MET A 312 -9.33 9.30 9.01
C MET A 312 -7.84 8.92 8.92
N LYS A 313 -7.35 8.67 7.70
CA LYS A 313 -5.93 8.38 7.44
C LYS A 313 -5.03 9.53 7.88
N ALA A 314 -5.40 10.77 7.58
CA ALA A 314 -4.63 11.96 7.98
C ALA A 314 -4.56 12.09 9.51
N LYS A 315 -5.67 11.91 10.23
CA LYS A 315 -5.71 11.95 11.70
C LYS A 315 -4.87 10.83 12.32
N ILE A 316 -4.93 9.61 11.79
CA ILE A 316 -4.10 8.48 12.25
C ILE A 316 -2.62 8.75 11.98
N ARG A 317 -2.25 9.27 10.80
CA ARG A 317 -0.86 9.66 10.49
C ARG A 317 -0.33 10.68 11.50
N ARG A 318 -1.14 11.68 11.88
CA ARG A 318 -0.74 12.69 12.88
C ARG A 318 -0.44 12.05 14.23
N VAL A 319 -1.24 11.07 14.67
CA VAL A 319 -0.98 10.32 15.92
C VAL A 319 0.31 9.50 15.79
N ASN A 320 0.56 8.88 14.64
CA ASN A 320 1.73 8.05 14.38
C ASN A 320 3.03 8.85 14.14
N GLN A 321 2.96 10.18 13.97
CA GLN A 321 4.14 11.02 13.82
C GLN A 321 4.90 11.26 15.12
N ASP A 322 4.30 10.95 16.27
CA ASP A 322 4.98 11.08 17.57
C ASP A 322 5.93 9.89 17.79
N PRO A 323 7.26 10.08 17.67
CA PRO A 323 8.23 8.99 17.78
C PRO A 323 8.33 8.42 19.21
N THR A 324 7.74 9.10 20.19
CA THR A 324 7.77 8.65 21.58
C THR A 324 6.70 7.61 21.89
N ARG A 325 5.78 7.37 20.97
CA ARG A 325 4.64 6.46 21.12
C ARG A 325 4.62 5.38 20.04
N PRO A 326 4.13 4.16 20.33
CA PRO A 326 3.91 3.17 19.31
C PRO A 326 2.77 3.63 18.35
N ASN A 327 2.82 3.17 17.13
CA ASN A 327 1.80 3.44 16.13
C ASN A 327 0.43 2.87 16.54
N VAL A 328 -0.64 3.48 16.03
CA VAL A 328 -2.00 2.96 16.17
C VAL A 328 -2.07 1.52 15.66
N GLY A 329 -2.45 0.60 16.54
CA GLY A 329 -2.55 -0.82 16.23
C GLY A 329 -3.98 -1.32 16.02
N LEU A 330 -4.99 -0.61 16.52
CA LEU A 330 -6.39 -0.94 16.33
C LEU A 330 -7.19 0.30 15.95
N ILE A 331 -8.02 0.17 14.92
CA ILE A 331 -8.96 1.21 14.49
C ILE A 331 -10.36 0.65 14.64
N VAL A 332 -11.23 1.37 15.33
CA VAL A 332 -12.64 1.07 15.51
C VAL A 332 -13.47 2.13 14.81
N ILE A 333 -14.39 1.70 13.94
CA ILE A 333 -15.31 2.60 13.23
C ILE A 333 -16.74 2.18 13.56
N ASP A 334 -17.51 3.06 14.18
CA ASP A 334 -18.90 2.79 14.55
C ASP A 334 -19.81 3.90 13.95
N TYR A 335 -20.48 3.65 12.83
CA TYR A 335 -20.48 2.50 11.93
C TYR A 335 -20.30 2.95 10.47
N LEU A 336 -19.81 2.06 9.63
CA LEU A 336 -19.38 2.32 8.24
C LEU A 336 -20.43 2.99 7.35
N GLN A 337 -21.73 2.74 7.54
CA GLN A 337 -22.79 3.29 6.67
C GLN A 337 -23.00 4.80 6.79
N LEU A 338 -22.40 5.45 7.79
CA LEU A 338 -22.46 6.90 7.98
C LEU A 338 -21.22 7.62 7.42
N MET A 339 -20.28 6.88 6.83
CA MET A 339 -19.13 7.48 6.15
C MET A 339 -19.57 8.12 4.83
N THR A 340 -18.94 9.25 4.51
CA THR A 340 -19.04 9.87 3.18
C THR A 340 -17.95 9.31 2.28
N THR A 341 -18.32 9.09 1.02
CA THR A 341 -17.38 8.69 -0.05
C THR A 341 -16.75 9.90 -0.68
#